data_e2bde60f7febd41a53b313f9a05c905b
#
_entry.id   e2bde60f7febd41a53b313f9a05c905b
#
_cell.length_a   1.000
_cell.length_b   1.000
_cell.length_c   1.000
_cell.angle_alpha   90.00
_cell.angle_beta   90.00
_cell.angle_gamma   90.00
#
_symmetry.space_group_name_H-M   'P 1'
#
loop_
_entity.id
_entity.type
_entity.pdbx_description
1 polymer ?
#
loop_
_entity_poly.entity_id
_entity_poly.type
_entity_poly.pdbx_seq_one_letter_code
_entity_poly.pdbx_strand_id
1 'polypeptide(L)'
;MHLKRTATILKPDQSRVLLRPFSPGGPERVARIAARIMALPEDRVGAVLDGICSEFCKRHHEIRKVFLERFDQVRESLSAYEALSEPRRMLIGSYFLAEYSLESAALFNPSIVPHPDQTDLSPGALRFILSLRATGEGHISSKIGRAHV
;
A
#
# COMPACT_ATOMS: atom_id res chain seq x y z
N MET A 1 1.93 -42.94 -6.08
CA MET A 1 1.38 -41.58 -5.98
C MET A 1 1.64 -40.87 -7.29
N HIS A 2 0.60 -40.48 -8.03
CA HIS A 2 0.77 -39.77 -9.28
C HIS A 2 0.58 -38.27 -9.02
N LEU A 3 1.63 -37.47 -9.26
CA LEU A 3 1.58 -36.01 -9.19
C LEU A 3 1.24 -35.46 -10.57
N LYS A 4 0.23 -34.59 -10.65
CA LYS A 4 -0.14 -33.88 -11.87
C LYS A 4 0.15 -32.38 -11.65
N ARG A 5 0.93 -31.80 -12.55
CA ARG A 5 1.09 -30.34 -12.60
C ARG A 5 -0.20 -29.69 -13.10
N THR A 6 -0.67 -28.67 -12.39
CA THR A 6 -1.78 -27.82 -12.87
C THR A 6 -1.25 -26.65 -13.68
N ALA A 7 -2.13 -25.99 -14.43
CA ALA A 7 -1.79 -24.75 -15.14
C ALA A 7 -1.74 -23.52 -14.18
N THR A 8 -2.17 -23.68 -12.94
CA THR A 8 -2.18 -22.59 -11.96
C THR A 8 -0.77 -22.27 -11.52
N ILE A 9 -0.34 -21.03 -11.77
CA ILE A 9 0.96 -20.51 -11.34
C ILE A 9 0.71 -19.36 -10.40
N LEU A 10 1.25 -19.44 -9.17
CA LEU A 10 1.25 -18.36 -8.21
C LEU A 10 2.57 -17.59 -8.32
N LYS A 11 2.48 -16.33 -8.67
CA LYS A 11 3.63 -15.43 -8.79
C LYS A 11 3.50 -14.30 -7.77
N PRO A 12 4.63 -13.72 -7.30
CA PRO A 12 4.62 -12.48 -6.58
C PRO A 12 3.91 -11.39 -7.39
N ASP A 13 3.09 -10.60 -6.71
CA ASP A 13 2.37 -9.48 -7.29
C ASP A 13 2.87 -8.18 -6.65
N GLN A 14 3.71 -7.45 -7.38
CA GLN A 14 4.29 -6.20 -6.91
C GLN A 14 3.27 -5.08 -6.76
N SER A 15 2.09 -5.19 -7.37
CA SER A 15 0.99 -4.22 -7.23
C SER A 15 0.25 -4.34 -5.89
N ARG A 16 0.50 -5.39 -5.12
CA ARG A 16 -0.02 -5.54 -3.76
C ARG A 16 0.75 -4.69 -2.78
N VAL A 17 0.31 -3.47 -2.66
CA VAL A 17 0.93 -2.45 -1.84
C VAL A 17 0.02 -2.01 -0.71
N LEU A 18 0.63 -1.59 0.40
CA LEU A 18 -0.05 -0.85 1.45
C LEU A 18 0.58 0.55 1.54
N LEU A 19 -0.23 1.51 1.96
CA LEU A 19 0.28 2.83 2.34
C LEU A 19 0.83 2.76 3.78
N ARG A 20 2.02 3.29 3.95
CA ARG A 20 2.68 3.43 5.25
C ARG A 20 3.05 4.88 5.49
N PRO A 21 2.93 5.37 6.73
CA PRO A 21 3.52 6.64 7.10
C PRO A 21 5.02 6.67 6.79
N PHE A 22 5.45 7.69 6.08
CA PHE A 22 6.85 7.99 5.88
C PHE A 22 7.29 9.06 6.87
N SER A 23 8.30 8.76 7.67
CA SER A 23 8.92 9.68 8.61
C SER A 23 10.38 9.88 8.24
N PRO A 24 10.75 11.05 7.70
CA PRO A 24 12.09 11.27 7.15
C PRO A 24 13.19 11.42 8.22
N GLY A 25 12.83 11.27 9.50
CA GLY A 25 13.73 11.41 10.63
C GLY A 25 14.04 12.88 10.95
N GLY A 26 13.52 13.34 12.09
CA GLY A 26 13.72 14.70 12.64
C GLY A 26 12.87 15.80 11.99
N PRO A 27 12.50 16.81 12.79
CA PRO A 27 11.61 17.89 12.38
C PRO A 27 12.19 18.75 11.25
N GLU A 28 13.51 18.91 11.19
CA GLU A 28 14.16 19.70 10.14
C GLU A 28 13.97 19.12 8.74
N ARG A 29 13.94 17.78 8.61
CA ARG A 29 13.70 17.13 7.31
C ARG A 29 12.24 17.26 6.91
N VAL A 30 11.33 17.15 7.86
CA VAL A 30 9.89 17.40 7.65
C VAL A 30 9.68 18.81 7.14
N ALA A 31 10.27 19.80 7.83
CA ALA A 31 10.17 21.22 7.44
C ALA A 31 10.74 21.48 6.05
N ARG A 32 11.88 20.86 5.67
CA ARG A 32 12.47 21.02 4.33
C ARG A 32 11.61 20.43 3.22
N ILE A 33 10.95 19.30 3.46
CA ILE A 33 10.02 18.71 2.49
C ILE A 33 8.83 19.64 2.30
N ALA A 34 8.22 20.08 3.40
CA ALA A 34 7.08 20.98 3.34
C ALA A 34 7.44 22.34 2.68
N ALA A 35 8.60 22.91 2.99
CA ALA A 35 9.06 24.17 2.38
C ALA A 35 9.15 24.09 0.85
N ARG A 36 9.56 22.96 0.27
CA ARG A 36 9.58 22.77 -1.19
C ARG A 36 8.19 22.82 -1.79
N ILE A 37 7.20 22.24 -1.11
CA ILE A 37 5.80 22.27 -1.57
C ILE A 37 5.22 23.67 -1.38
N MET A 38 5.58 24.34 -0.30
CA MET A 38 5.17 25.73 -0.03
C MET A 38 5.69 26.72 -1.08
N ALA A 39 6.86 26.47 -1.66
CA ALA A 39 7.44 27.27 -2.71
C ALA A 39 6.76 27.11 -4.09
N LEU A 40 5.89 26.10 -4.25
CA LEU A 40 5.16 25.91 -5.50
C LEU A 40 4.05 26.98 -5.63
N PRO A 41 3.86 27.58 -6.81
CA PRO A 41 2.69 28.39 -7.08
C PRO A 41 1.41 27.52 -7.09
N GLU A 42 0.26 28.12 -6.78
CA GLU A 42 -0.97 27.36 -6.50
C GLU A 42 -1.48 26.57 -7.72
N ASP A 43 -1.33 27.11 -8.92
CA ASP A 43 -1.66 26.42 -10.16
C ASP A 43 -0.83 25.16 -10.37
N ARG A 44 0.42 25.16 -9.93
CA ARG A 44 1.31 23.99 -10.01
C ARG A 44 0.97 22.93 -8.95
N VAL A 45 0.48 23.34 -7.76
CA VAL A 45 0.05 22.43 -6.71
C VAL A 45 -1.06 21.50 -7.21
N GLY A 46 -2.08 22.07 -7.88
CA GLY A 46 -3.18 21.27 -8.44
C GLY A 46 -2.68 20.24 -9.46
N ALA A 47 -1.87 20.66 -10.42
CA ALA A 47 -1.35 19.77 -11.47
C ALA A 47 -0.47 18.63 -10.91
N VAL A 48 0.39 18.93 -9.93
CA VAL A 48 1.22 17.90 -9.27
C VAL A 48 0.36 16.92 -8.48
N LEU A 49 -0.62 17.42 -7.72
CA LEU A 49 -1.53 16.60 -6.94
C LEU A 49 -2.34 15.66 -7.83
N ASP A 50 -2.86 16.15 -8.96
CA ASP A 50 -3.64 15.34 -9.88
C ASP A 50 -2.80 14.22 -10.50
N GLY A 51 -1.54 14.50 -10.84
CA GLY A 51 -0.59 13.49 -11.27
C GLY A 51 -0.41 12.38 -10.21
N ILE A 52 -0.15 12.77 -8.97
CA ILE A 52 -0.02 11.81 -7.84
C ILE A 52 -1.32 11.02 -7.64
N CYS A 53 -2.46 11.71 -7.58
CA CYS A 53 -3.75 11.04 -7.40
C CYS A 53 -4.01 10.02 -8.51
N SER A 54 -3.71 10.34 -9.78
CA SER A 54 -3.94 9.43 -10.90
C SER A 54 -3.15 8.12 -10.79
N GLU A 55 -1.96 8.16 -10.21
CA GLU A 55 -1.12 6.99 -9.96
C GLU A 55 -1.63 6.16 -8.76
N PHE A 56 -1.95 6.83 -7.65
CA PHE A 56 -2.34 6.17 -6.41
C PHE A 56 -3.79 5.64 -6.43
N CYS A 57 -4.74 6.31 -7.11
CA CYS A 57 -6.13 5.87 -7.22
C CYS A 57 -6.29 4.48 -7.86
N LYS A 58 -5.33 4.05 -8.66
CA LYS A 58 -5.34 2.72 -9.29
C LYS A 58 -5.17 1.58 -8.28
N ARG A 59 -4.57 1.88 -7.12
CA ARG A 59 -4.18 0.89 -6.10
C ARG A 59 -4.80 1.14 -4.73
N HIS A 60 -5.24 2.37 -4.46
CA HIS A 60 -5.75 2.76 -3.15
C HIS A 60 -7.11 3.45 -3.25
N HIS A 61 -8.02 3.04 -2.37
CA HIS A 61 -9.32 3.69 -2.22
C HIS A 61 -9.17 4.97 -1.39
N GLU A 62 -10.01 5.98 -1.67
CA GLU A 62 -10.12 7.22 -0.90
C GLU A 62 -8.78 7.97 -0.67
N ILE A 63 -7.85 7.88 -1.62
CA ILE A 63 -6.48 8.35 -1.46
C ILE A 63 -6.40 9.84 -1.04
N ARG A 64 -7.31 10.68 -1.53
CA ARG A 64 -7.37 12.11 -1.16
C ARG A 64 -7.63 12.30 0.34
N LYS A 65 -8.51 11.49 0.91
CA LYS A 65 -8.80 11.48 2.35
C LYS A 65 -7.55 11.05 3.15
N VAL A 66 -6.88 10.00 2.69
CA VAL A 66 -5.64 9.52 3.32
C VAL A 66 -4.56 10.60 3.30
N PHE A 67 -4.44 11.38 2.22
CA PHE A 67 -3.50 12.49 2.15
C PHE A 67 -3.81 13.58 3.16
N LEU A 68 -5.09 13.94 3.35
CA LEU A 68 -5.51 14.92 4.36
C LEU A 68 -5.25 14.42 5.78
N GLU A 69 -5.63 13.18 6.07
CA GLU A 69 -5.37 12.56 7.38
C GLU A 69 -3.87 12.54 7.69
N ARG A 70 -3.04 12.26 6.67
CA ARG A 70 -1.59 12.28 6.85
C ARG A 70 -1.04 13.69 7.08
N PHE A 71 -1.58 14.69 6.36
CA PHE A 71 -1.25 16.07 6.62
C PHE A 71 -1.54 16.45 8.07
N ASP A 72 -2.73 16.11 8.59
CA ASP A 72 -3.13 16.43 9.97
C ASP A 72 -2.18 15.82 11.03
N GLN A 73 -1.62 14.65 10.75
CA GLN A 73 -0.63 14.00 11.61
C GLN A 73 0.74 14.68 11.60
N VAL A 74 1.15 15.27 10.49
CA VAL A 74 2.47 15.90 10.36
C VAL A 74 2.46 17.40 10.62
N ARG A 75 1.29 18.06 10.59
CA ARG A 75 1.15 19.52 10.71
C ARG A 75 1.72 20.07 12.02
N GLU A 76 1.66 19.30 13.11
CA GLU A 76 2.21 19.72 14.42
C GLU A 76 3.73 19.93 14.35
N SER A 77 4.40 19.22 13.42
CA SER A 77 5.82 19.39 13.15
C SER A 77 6.12 20.53 12.17
N LEU A 78 5.06 21.20 11.67
CA LEU A 78 5.15 22.27 10.69
C LEU A 78 4.76 23.59 11.37
N SER A 79 5.72 24.34 11.86
CA SER A 79 5.45 25.66 12.45
C SER A 79 4.85 26.62 11.39
N ALA A 80 3.72 27.25 11.70
CA ALA A 80 3.16 28.41 11.00
C ALA A 80 2.43 28.19 9.65
N TYR A 81 1.59 27.16 9.50
CA TYR A 81 0.78 26.94 8.28
C TYR A 81 -0.74 27.02 8.56
N GLU A 82 -1.22 28.17 9.02
CA GLU A 82 -2.62 28.30 9.48
C GLU A 82 -3.65 28.43 8.34
N ALA A 83 -3.27 28.76 7.11
CA ALA A 83 -4.21 28.99 6.02
C ALA A 83 -3.77 28.37 4.70
N LEU A 84 -3.62 27.03 4.64
CA LEU A 84 -3.29 26.34 3.41
C LEU A 84 -4.55 25.91 2.64
N SER A 85 -4.51 26.01 1.31
CA SER A 85 -5.53 25.43 0.46
C SER A 85 -5.62 23.92 0.65
N GLU A 86 -6.80 23.34 0.43
CA GLU A 86 -6.97 21.88 0.56
C GLU A 86 -6.06 21.10 -0.38
N PRO A 87 -5.88 21.48 -1.67
CA PRO A 87 -4.93 20.81 -2.54
C PRO A 87 -3.50 20.83 -2.00
N ARG A 88 -3.05 21.94 -1.41
CA ARG A 88 -1.72 22.06 -0.83
C ARG A 88 -1.55 21.16 0.40
N ARG A 89 -2.57 21.09 1.26
CA ARG A 89 -2.58 20.16 2.41
C ARG A 89 -2.48 18.71 1.94
N MET A 90 -3.28 18.31 0.95
CA MET A 90 -3.20 16.97 0.36
C MET A 90 -1.83 16.68 -0.24
N LEU A 91 -1.25 17.65 -0.97
CA LEU A 91 0.06 17.48 -1.56
C LEU A 91 1.15 17.32 -0.48
N ILE A 92 1.13 18.11 0.59
CA ILE A 92 2.04 17.89 1.72
C ILE A 92 1.86 16.49 2.30
N GLY A 93 0.63 16.09 2.61
CA GLY A 93 0.35 14.77 3.19
C GLY A 93 0.85 13.60 2.31
N SER A 94 0.72 13.71 1.00
CA SER A 94 1.18 12.68 0.06
C SER A 94 2.69 12.44 0.13
N TYR A 95 3.50 13.46 0.40
CA TYR A 95 4.96 13.33 0.53
C TYR A 95 5.41 12.65 1.84
N PHE A 96 4.51 12.45 2.78
CA PHE A 96 4.77 11.74 4.03
C PHE A 96 4.12 10.35 4.07
N LEU A 97 3.86 9.79 2.90
CA LEU A 97 3.43 8.40 2.70
C LEU A 97 4.43 7.68 1.80
N ALA A 98 4.51 6.38 1.97
CA ALA A 98 5.27 5.49 1.10
C ALA A 98 4.43 4.24 0.83
N GLU A 99 4.48 3.73 -0.40
CA GLU A 99 3.96 2.42 -0.70
C GLU A 99 4.94 1.35 -0.24
N TYR A 100 4.42 0.28 0.33
CA TYR A 100 5.16 -0.90 0.71
C TYR A 100 4.60 -2.11 -0.03
N SER A 101 5.40 -2.73 -0.88
CA SER A 101 4.99 -3.93 -1.60
C SER A 101 5.24 -5.18 -0.74
N LEU A 102 4.14 -5.92 -0.48
CA LEU A 102 4.15 -7.11 0.36
C LEU A 102 4.90 -8.30 -0.26
N GLU A 103 4.94 -8.36 -1.58
CA GLU A 103 5.45 -9.49 -2.36
C GLU A 103 6.63 -9.11 -3.26
N SER A 104 7.27 -7.94 -3.04
CA SER A 104 8.28 -7.42 -3.97
C SER A 104 9.51 -8.30 -4.12
N ALA A 105 9.90 -9.04 -3.08
CA ALA A 105 11.09 -9.87 -3.10
C ALA A 105 10.82 -11.35 -3.38
N ALA A 106 9.79 -11.94 -2.75
CA ALA A 106 9.50 -13.36 -2.93
C ALA A 106 8.10 -13.77 -2.46
N LEU A 107 7.61 -14.88 -3.02
CA LEU A 107 6.44 -15.62 -2.57
C LEU A 107 6.83 -17.10 -2.50
N PHE A 108 6.82 -17.71 -1.32
CA PHE A 108 7.40 -19.05 -1.08
C PHE A 108 6.80 -19.73 0.15
N ASN A 109 7.33 -20.91 0.51
CA ASN A 109 6.91 -21.74 1.66
C ASN A 109 5.39 -21.96 1.70
N PRO A 110 4.82 -22.67 0.69
CA PRO A 110 3.40 -23.00 0.69
C PRO A 110 3.05 -23.91 1.88
N SER A 111 1.91 -23.63 2.49
CA SER A 111 1.27 -24.49 3.49
C SER A 111 -0.21 -24.62 3.13
N ILE A 112 -0.75 -25.82 3.27
CA ILE A 112 -2.13 -26.14 2.90
C ILE A 112 -2.85 -26.76 4.07
N VAL A 113 -4.09 -26.33 4.31
CA VAL A 113 -5.01 -26.91 5.30
C VAL A 113 -6.41 -27.02 4.71
N PRO A 114 -7.24 -27.98 5.11
CA PRO A 114 -8.63 -28.03 4.71
C PRO A 114 -9.36 -26.71 5.09
N HIS A 115 -10.20 -26.22 4.21
CA HIS A 115 -11.08 -25.10 4.54
C HIS A 115 -12.13 -25.55 5.56
N PRO A 116 -12.49 -24.75 6.57
CA PRO A 116 -13.49 -25.13 7.57
C PRO A 116 -14.89 -25.37 6.97
N ASP A 117 -15.21 -24.66 5.90
CA ASP A 117 -16.44 -24.83 5.16
C ASP A 117 -16.20 -25.73 3.94
N GLN A 118 -16.82 -26.92 3.95
CA GLN A 118 -16.79 -27.93 2.88
C GLN A 118 -18.16 -28.10 2.23
N THR A 119 -19.12 -27.18 2.47
CA THR A 119 -20.48 -27.25 1.90
C THR A 119 -20.46 -26.98 0.39
N ASP A 120 -21.47 -27.51 -0.30
CA ASP A 120 -21.70 -27.31 -1.74
C ASP A 120 -20.55 -27.74 -2.65
N LEU A 121 -19.75 -28.72 -2.25
CA LEU A 121 -18.69 -29.30 -3.06
C LEU A 121 -19.20 -30.49 -3.89
N SER A 122 -18.70 -30.63 -5.09
CA SER A 122 -18.92 -31.82 -5.90
C SER A 122 -18.34 -33.08 -5.23
N PRO A 123 -18.91 -34.28 -5.47
CA PRO A 123 -18.35 -35.51 -4.90
C PRO A 123 -16.85 -35.68 -5.22
N GLY A 124 -16.05 -35.85 -4.18
CA GLY A 124 -14.60 -36.00 -4.28
C GLY A 124 -13.80 -34.68 -4.36
N ALA A 125 -14.48 -33.53 -4.36
CA ALA A 125 -13.81 -32.24 -4.27
C ALA A 125 -13.45 -31.90 -2.82
N LEU A 126 -12.40 -31.12 -2.66
CA LEU A 126 -11.95 -30.61 -1.36
C LEU A 126 -11.62 -29.13 -1.49
N ARG A 127 -12.24 -28.32 -0.64
CA ARG A 127 -11.87 -26.92 -0.48
C ARG A 127 -10.74 -26.79 0.53
N PHE A 128 -9.73 -26.02 0.20
CA PHE A 128 -8.58 -25.84 1.10
C PHE A 128 -8.12 -24.37 1.14
N ILE A 129 -7.39 -24.03 2.16
CA ILE A 129 -6.69 -22.75 2.29
C ILE A 129 -5.22 -23.01 1.99
N LEU A 130 -4.70 -22.33 0.96
CA LEU A 130 -3.28 -22.29 0.65
C LEU A 130 -2.70 -20.98 1.20
N SER A 131 -1.76 -21.09 2.10
CA SER A 131 -1.01 -19.95 2.61
C SER A 131 0.41 -19.94 2.03
N LEU A 132 0.93 -18.76 1.79
CA LEU A 132 2.27 -18.52 1.28
C LEU A 132 2.96 -17.47 2.15
N ARG A 133 4.27 -17.58 2.30
CA ARG A 133 5.08 -16.52 2.89
C ARG A 133 5.44 -15.53 1.79
N ALA A 134 5.03 -14.29 1.98
CA ALA A 134 5.42 -13.17 1.16
C ALA A 134 6.57 -12.42 1.83
N THR A 135 7.54 -11.99 1.05
CA THR A 135 8.62 -11.12 1.51
C THR A 135 8.60 -9.84 0.70
N GLY A 136 8.46 -8.75 1.39
CA GLY A 136 8.45 -7.41 0.81
C GLY A 136 9.81 -6.72 0.92
N GLU A 137 9.82 -5.42 0.66
CA GLU A 137 10.99 -4.57 0.80
C GLU A 137 11.57 -4.64 2.23
N GLY A 138 12.90 -4.57 2.34
CA GLY A 138 13.60 -4.68 3.62
C GLY A 138 13.48 -6.05 4.29
N HIS A 139 13.13 -7.11 3.50
CA HIS A 139 12.97 -8.49 3.96
C HIS A 139 11.92 -8.71 5.05
N ILE A 140 10.93 -7.81 5.15
CA ILE A 140 9.80 -7.99 6.06
C ILE A 140 8.91 -9.10 5.52
N SER A 141 8.64 -10.11 6.34
CA SER A 141 7.83 -11.26 5.95
C SER A 141 6.39 -11.11 6.42
N SER A 142 5.46 -11.45 5.52
CA SER A 142 4.02 -11.52 5.78
C SER A 142 3.46 -12.87 5.36
N LYS A 143 2.36 -13.31 5.97
CA LYS A 143 1.60 -14.47 5.50
C LYS A 143 0.43 -14.01 4.65
N ILE A 144 0.32 -14.57 3.45
CA ILE A 144 -0.81 -14.35 2.54
C ILE A 144 -1.57 -15.65 2.40
N GLY A 145 -2.88 -15.62 2.67
CA GLY A 145 -3.78 -16.74 2.45
C GLY A 145 -4.57 -16.57 1.15
N ARG A 146 -4.70 -17.65 0.38
CA ARG A 146 -5.61 -17.73 -0.77
C ARG A 146 -6.50 -18.96 -0.57
N ALA A 147 -7.83 -18.80 -0.75
CA ALA A 147 -8.75 -19.90 -0.82
C ALA A 147 -8.94 -20.30 -2.28
N HIS A 148 -8.86 -21.59 -2.56
CA HIS A 148 -9.21 -22.18 -3.86
C HIS A 148 -10.36 -23.17 -3.68
N VAL A 149 -11.29 -23.14 -4.61
CA VAL A 149 -12.36 -24.13 -4.77
C VAL A 149 -12.00 -25.08 -5.90
#